data_4278994369645d3e9b1b60b844bdb742
#
_entry.id   4278994369645d3e9b1b60b844bdb742
#
_cell.length_a   1.000
_cell.length_b   1.000
_cell.length_c   1.000
_cell.angle_alpha   90.00
_cell.angle_beta   90.00
_cell.angle_gamma   90.00
#
_symmetry.space_group_name_H-M   'P 1'
#
loop_
_entity.id
_entity.type
_entity.pdbx_description
1 polymer ?
#
loop_
_entity_poly.entity_id
_entity_poly.type
_entity_poly.pdbx_seq_one_letter_code
_entity_poly.pdbx_strand_id
1 'polypeptide(L)'
;MIFPKRPPMIEETPNNPSFSWNATAFFEDLTKRNKLAQKKGFTFCRVSGLDGFEELLGKMMTKTAFVCVSDISQGFTDINNTPHTRRVKTVFLAMRHAIDDMKARERCMNTMRELFRQFMSVLIMEQTRLQEHSIYVDPRISFQEIDRYFLSGCACAYFQIGVETYTDLQYNTDEWL
;
A
#
# COMPACT_ATOMS: atom_id res chain seq x y z
N MET A 1 22.36 -16.49 3.06
CA MET A 1 21.99 -15.09 3.38
C MET A 1 20.77 -15.17 4.27
N ILE A 2 20.92 -14.94 5.58
CA ILE A 2 19.82 -15.05 6.56
C ILE A 2 19.08 -13.72 6.54
N PHE A 3 17.91 -13.68 5.93
CA PHE A 3 17.03 -12.52 6.03
C PHE A 3 16.53 -12.39 7.48
N PRO A 4 16.55 -11.18 8.08
CA PRO A 4 15.97 -10.99 9.41
C PRO A 4 14.50 -11.39 9.42
N LYS A 5 14.06 -12.08 10.48
CA LYS A 5 12.65 -12.46 10.68
C LYS A 5 11.78 -11.21 10.55
N ARG A 6 10.91 -11.20 9.53
CA ARG A 6 9.89 -10.16 9.36
C ARG A 6 8.76 -10.37 10.36
N PRO A 7 8.15 -9.30 10.90
CA PRO A 7 6.90 -9.43 11.63
C PRO A 7 5.84 -10.06 10.71
N PRO A 8 4.89 -10.81 11.25
CA PRO A 8 3.83 -11.41 10.47
C PRO A 8 3.01 -10.30 9.79
N MET A 9 3.02 -10.28 8.46
CA MET A 9 2.19 -9.38 7.64
C MET A 9 0.76 -9.92 7.47
N ILE A 10 0.41 -10.93 8.23
CA ILE A 10 -0.85 -11.67 8.18
C ILE A 10 -1.54 -11.40 9.51
N GLU A 11 -2.73 -10.81 9.45
CA GLU A 11 -3.59 -10.63 10.63
C GLU A 11 -4.57 -11.80 10.70
N GLU A 12 -4.58 -12.52 11.82
CA GLU A 12 -5.66 -13.42 12.15
C GLU A 12 -6.84 -12.59 12.70
N THR A 13 -7.99 -12.70 12.06
CA THR A 13 -9.22 -12.14 12.64
C THR A 13 -9.80 -13.20 13.61
N PRO A 14 -10.20 -12.81 14.86
CA PRO A 14 -10.55 -13.75 15.90
C PRO A 14 -11.69 -14.73 15.57
N ASN A 15 -12.58 -14.38 14.64
CA ASN A 15 -13.76 -15.16 14.29
C ASN A 15 -13.78 -15.64 12.83
N ASN A 16 -12.68 -15.47 12.10
CA ASN A 16 -12.56 -15.95 10.74
C ASN A 16 -11.14 -16.46 10.53
N PRO A 17 -10.94 -17.78 10.30
CA PRO A 17 -9.62 -18.36 10.08
C PRO A 17 -8.97 -17.89 8.76
N SER A 18 -9.65 -17.08 7.96
CA SER A 18 -9.08 -16.49 6.79
C SER A 18 -8.09 -15.40 7.18
N PHE A 19 -6.85 -15.60 6.77
CA PHE A 19 -5.80 -14.60 6.95
C PHE A 19 -6.05 -13.40 6.04
N SER A 20 -5.89 -12.20 6.56
CA SER A 20 -5.90 -10.99 5.75
C SER A 20 -4.49 -10.42 5.61
N TRP A 21 -4.17 -9.88 4.43
CA TRP A 21 -2.89 -9.23 4.22
C TRP A 21 -2.86 -7.81 4.81
N ASN A 22 -1.89 -7.54 5.66
CA ASN A 22 -1.68 -6.23 6.25
C ASN A 22 -0.77 -5.35 5.35
N ALA A 23 -1.37 -4.68 4.38
CA ALA A 23 -0.66 -3.76 3.49
C ALA A 23 0.03 -2.61 4.25
N THR A 24 -0.57 -2.13 5.34
CA THR A 24 -0.01 -1.04 6.15
C THR A 24 1.31 -1.45 6.77
N ALA A 25 1.34 -2.59 7.46
CA ALA A 25 2.57 -3.12 8.06
C ALA A 25 3.64 -3.45 7.00
N PHE A 26 3.21 -3.97 5.83
CA PHE A 26 4.11 -4.29 4.73
C PHE A 26 4.84 -3.05 4.21
N PHE A 27 4.11 -1.99 3.84
CA PHE A 27 4.73 -0.78 3.30
C PHE A 27 5.46 0.06 4.35
N GLU A 28 5.03 0.01 5.61
CA GLU A 28 5.77 0.61 6.72
C GLU A 28 7.17 -0.05 6.86
N ASP A 29 7.22 -1.37 6.87
CA ASP A 29 8.48 -2.12 6.94
C ASP A 29 9.36 -1.86 5.72
N LEU A 30 8.79 -1.88 4.50
CA LEU A 30 9.53 -1.55 3.29
C LEU A 30 10.11 -0.14 3.35
N THR A 31 9.33 0.85 3.77
CA THR A 31 9.79 2.24 3.87
C THR A 31 10.96 2.37 4.85
N LYS A 32 10.89 1.67 5.99
CA LYS A 32 11.95 1.68 7.01
C LYS A 32 13.24 1.00 6.55
N ARG A 33 13.17 -0.04 5.74
CA ARG A 33 14.34 -0.86 5.34
C ARG A 33 14.91 -0.53 3.97
N ASN A 34 14.15 0.15 3.14
CA ASN A 34 14.59 0.49 1.79
C ASN A 34 15.64 1.60 1.80
N LYS A 35 16.81 1.32 1.23
CA LYS A 35 17.95 2.27 1.20
C LYS A 35 17.61 3.55 0.44
N LEU A 36 16.87 3.46 -0.66
CA LEU A 36 16.47 4.64 -1.44
C LEU A 36 15.47 5.48 -0.64
N ALA A 37 14.48 4.86 0.00
CA ALA A 37 13.52 5.55 0.83
C ALA A 37 14.21 6.29 1.99
N GLN A 38 15.14 5.64 2.68
CA GLN A 38 15.92 6.26 3.77
C GLN A 38 16.78 7.41 3.25
N LYS A 39 17.53 7.20 2.17
CA LYS A 39 18.39 8.24 1.56
C LYS A 39 17.61 9.48 1.14
N LYS A 40 16.37 9.31 0.68
CA LYS A 40 15.49 10.39 0.21
C LYS A 40 14.57 10.95 1.29
N GLY A 41 14.63 10.42 2.50
CA GLY A 41 13.87 10.91 3.65
C GLY A 41 12.37 10.60 3.57
N PHE A 42 11.98 9.49 2.94
CA PHE A 42 10.58 9.07 2.92
C PHE A 42 10.09 8.75 4.33
N THR A 43 8.96 9.34 4.66
CA THR A 43 8.24 9.10 5.92
C THR A 43 7.00 8.26 5.61
N PHE A 44 6.80 7.20 6.39
CA PHE A 44 5.59 6.39 6.28
C PHE A 44 4.42 7.07 7.01
N CYS A 45 3.24 7.05 6.40
CA CYS A 45 2.00 7.60 6.95
C CYS A 45 0.79 6.73 6.60
N ARG A 46 -0.29 6.90 7.36
CA ARG A 46 -1.62 6.34 7.04
C ARG A 46 -2.53 7.50 6.65
N VAL A 47 -3.40 7.28 5.68
CA VAL A 47 -4.31 8.32 5.17
C VAL A 47 -5.69 7.73 4.87
N SER A 48 -6.73 8.52 5.03
CA SER A 48 -8.09 8.16 4.62
C SER A 48 -8.39 8.72 3.23
N GLY A 49 -7.91 7.99 2.22
CA GLY A 49 -8.12 8.40 0.83
C GLY A 49 -7.29 9.62 0.40
N LEU A 50 -7.71 10.25 -0.68
CA LEU A 50 -6.98 11.35 -1.29
C LEU A 50 -7.12 12.65 -0.48
N ASP A 51 -8.32 12.95 0.02
CA ASP A 51 -8.56 14.16 0.84
C ASP A 51 -7.72 14.13 2.12
N GLY A 52 -7.67 12.97 2.79
CA GLY A 52 -6.81 12.79 3.96
C GLY A 52 -5.32 12.92 3.63
N PHE A 53 -4.92 12.58 2.41
CA PHE A 53 -3.55 12.76 1.95
C PHE A 53 -3.21 14.25 1.74
N GLU A 54 -4.11 15.05 1.18
CA GLU A 54 -3.92 16.49 1.05
C GLU A 54 -3.82 17.18 2.42
N GLU A 55 -4.68 16.81 3.36
CA GLU A 55 -4.63 17.32 4.73
C GLU A 55 -3.31 16.98 5.41
N LEU A 56 -2.82 15.75 5.25
CA LEU A 56 -1.53 15.29 5.78
C LEU A 56 -0.37 16.12 5.21
N LEU A 57 -0.37 16.38 3.91
CA LEU A 57 0.64 17.22 3.28
C LEU A 57 0.64 18.63 3.86
N GLY A 58 -0.54 19.20 4.16
CA GLY A 58 -0.68 20.49 4.82
C GLY A 58 -0.10 20.49 6.25
N LYS A 59 -0.33 19.43 7.01
CA LYS A 59 0.13 19.31 8.41
C LYS A 59 1.62 18.98 8.53
N MET A 60 2.19 18.23 7.61
CA MET A 60 3.58 17.77 7.68
C MET A 60 4.54 18.62 6.83
N MET A 61 4.56 19.93 7.03
CA MET A 61 5.33 20.89 6.22
C MET A 61 6.86 20.66 6.25
N THR A 62 7.39 20.09 7.33
CA THR A 62 8.83 19.81 7.50
C THR A 62 9.30 18.54 6.80
N LYS A 63 8.38 17.67 6.38
CA LYS A 63 8.70 16.42 5.68
C LYS A 63 8.67 16.65 4.18
N THR A 64 9.61 16.01 3.47
CA THR A 64 9.81 16.23 2.03
C THR A 64 9.36 15.07 1.16
N ALA A 65 9.25 13.87 1.72
CA ALA A 65 8.87 12.68 0.97
C ALA A 65 8.01 11.74 1.82
N PHE A 66 7.03 11.09 1.18
CA PHE A 66 6.00 10.31 1.85
C PHE A 66 5.70 8.99 1.13
N VAL A 67 5.52 7.95 1.92
CA VAL A 67 4.83 6.71 1.53
C VAL A 67 3.58 6.62 2.38
N CYS A 68 2.40 6.71 1.78
CA CYS A 68 1.13 6.72 2.50
C CYS A 68 0.26 5.56 2.07
N VAL A 69 -0.25 4.79 3.01
CA VAL A 69 -1.20 3.71 2.74
C VAL A 69 -2.60 4.13 3.18
N SER A 70 -3.57 3.96 2.29
CA SER A 70 -4.98 4.21 2.62
C SER A 70 -5.46 3.21 3.68
N ASP A 71 -6.10 3.71 4.74
CA ASP A 71 -6.78 2.89 5.76
C ASP A 71 -8.12 2.35 5.25
N ILE A 72 -8.74 3.01 4.26
CA ILE A 72 -9.93 2.50 3.58
C ILE A 72 -9.56 1.50 2.49
N SER A 73 -10.48 0.57 2.24
CA SER A 73 -10.38 -0.40 1.17
C SER A 73 -11.66 -0.39 0.34
N GLN A 74 -11.49 -0.58 -0.96
CA GLN A 74 -12.59 -0.94 -1.85
C GLN A 74 -12.49 -2.42 -2.16
N GLY A 75 -13.62 -3.07 -2.42
CA GLY A 75 -13.62 -4.48 -2.76
C GLY A 75 -15.02 -5.03 -2.92
N PHE A 76 -15.07 -6.34 -3.08
CA PHE A 76 -16.31 -7.10 -3.14
C PHE A 76 -16.10 -8.47 -2.50
N THR A 77 -17.19 -9.10 -2.08
CA THR A 77 -17.22 -10.51 -1.69
C THR A 77 -18.02 -11.29 -2.72
N ASP A 78 -17.41 -12.29 -3.32
CA ASP A 78 -18.11 -13.26 -4.17
C ASP A 78 -18.66 -14.37 -3.27
N ILE A 79 -19.96 -14.62 -3.38
CA ILE A 79 -20.67 -15.63 -2.59
C ILE A 79 -20.93 -16.93 -3.37
N ASN A 80 -20.54 -16.97 -4.67
CA ASN A 80 -20.74 -18.14 -5.50
C ASN A 80 -19.50 -19.04 -5.45
N ASN A 81 -19.74 -20.36 -5.55
CA ASN A 81 -18.74 -21.40 -5.59
C ASN A 81 -17.82 -21.41 -4.35
N THR A 82 -16.65 -20.80 -4.43
CA THR A 82 -15.71 -20.70 -3.32
C THR A 82 -15.73 -19.26 -2.82
N PRO A 83 -16.39 -18.98 -1.67
CA PRO A 83 -16.50 -17.60 -1.19
C PRO A 83 -15.14 -16.96 -0.97
N HIS A 84 -14.96 -15.80 -1.56
CA HIS A 84 -13.72 -15.03 -1.39
C HIS A 84 -14.02 -13.52 -1.35
N THR A 85 -13.18 -12.79 -0.64
CA THR A 85 -13.24 -11.34 -0.56
C THR A 85 -12.03 -10.74 -1.24
N ARG A 86 -12.28 -9.86 -2.21
CA ARG A 86 -11.27 -9.03 -2.83
C ARG A 86 -11.25 -7.66 -2.18
N ARG A 87 -10.05 -7.23 -1.76
CA ARG A 87 -9.82 -5.89 -1.20
C ARG A 87 -8.74 -5.18 -1.98
N VAL A 88 -8.94 -3.89 -2.25
CA VAL A 88 -7.96 -3.05 -2.95
C VAL A 88 -7.44 -2.00 -1.98
N LYS A 89 -6.13 -1.92 -1.84
CA LYS A 89 -5.44 -0.88 -1.08
C LYS A 89 -4.75 0.09 -2.02
N THR A 90 -4.86 1.37 -1.70
CA THR A 90 -4.17 2.43 -2.43
C THR A 90 -2.95 2.89 -1.63
N VAL A 91 -1.83 3.00 -2.33
CA VAL A 91 -0.56 3.49 -1.77
C VAL A 91 -0.14 4.72 -2.55
N PHE A 92 0.08 5.83 -1.85
CA PHE A 92 0.56 7.08 -2.42
C PHE A 92 2.06 7.23 -2.18
N LEU A 93 2.76 7.69 -3.20
CA LEU A 93 4.14 8.16 -3.12
C LEU A 93 4.14 9.64 -3.44
N ALA A 94 4.77 10.45 -2.60
CA ALA A 94 4.84 11.88 -2.85
C ALA A 94 6.20 12.45 -2.47
N MET A 95 6.64 13.46 -3.21
CA MET A 95 7.85 14.23 -2.93
C MET A 95 7.62 15.71 -3.20
N ARG A 96 8.03 16.55 -2.26
CA ARG A 96 7.98 18.01 -2.42
C ARG A 96 9.04 18.49 -3.38
N HIS A 97 8.69 19.50 -4.15
CA HIS A 97 9.60 20.24 -5.04
C HIS A 97 9.15 21.70 -5.11
N ALA A 98 10.04 22.57 -5.60
CA ALA A 98 9.64 23.94 -5.90
C ALA A 98 8.61 23.97 -7.03
N ILE A 99 7.55 24.77 -6.88
CA ILE A 99 6.37 24.76 -7.77
C ILE A 99 6.75 24.96 -9.25
N ASP A 100 7.70 25.85 -9.51
CA ASP A 100 8.09 26.20 -10.87
C ASP A 100 9.29 25.39 -11.42
N ASP A 101 9.85 24.48 -10.62
CA ASP A 101 10.98 23.64 -11.05
C ASP A 101 10.50 22.30 -11.61
N MET A 102 10.21 22.30 -12.91
CA MET A 102 9.79 21.09 -13.64
C MET A 102 10.87 20.02 -13.68
N LYS A 103 12.18 20.42 -13.67
CA LYS A 103 13.28 19.45 -13.60
C LYS A 103 13.35 18.79 -12.23
N ALA A 104 13.10 19.54 -11.15
CA ALA A 104 12.99 18.95 -9.81
C ALA A 104 11.79 18.00 -9.72
N ARG A 105 10.64 18.37 -10.29
CA ARG A 105 9.48 17.48 -10.37
C ARG A 105 9.81 16.17 -11.09
N GLU A 106 10.47 16.24 -12.24
CA GLU A 106 10.86 15.04 -12.99
C GLU A 106 11.82 14.15 -12.18
N ARG A 107 12.81 14.73 -11.48
CA ARG A 107 13.69 13.95 -10.58
C ARG A 107 12.92 13.27 -9.45
N CYS A 108 11.92 13.95 -8.88
CA CYS A 108 11.04 13.37 -7.87
C CYS A 108 10.24 12.19 -8.44
N MET A 109 9.64 12.36 -9.63
CA MET A 109 8.88 11.30 -10.30
C MET A 109 9.77 10.08 -10.61
N ASN A 110 10.97 10.29 -11.12
CA ASN A 110 11.92 9.21 -11.38
C ASN A 110 12.31 8.46 -10.09
N THR A 111 12.47 9.18 -8.99
CA THR A 111 12.73 8.56 -7.68
C THR A 111 11.56 7.69 -7.23
N MET A 112 10.32 8.17 -7.40
CA MET A 112 9.12 7.41 -7.01
C MET A 112 8.88 6.19 -7.91
N ARG A 113 9.13 6.30 -9.22
CA ARG A 113 9.09 5.16 -10.15
C ARG A 113 10.08 4.06 -9.73
N GLU A 114 11.30 4.46 -9.37
CA GLU A 114 12.31 3.50 -8.90
C GLU A 114 11.94 2.89 -7.55
N LEU A 115 11.40 3.69 -6.62
CA LEU A 115 10.93 3.17 -5.34
C LEU A 115 9.76 2.18 -5.54
N PHE A 116 8.81 2.50 -6.40
CA PHE A 116 7.73 1.59 -6.79
C PHE A 116 8.30 0.27 -7.33
N ARG A 117 9.23 0.32 -8.28
CA ARG A 117 9.88 -0.87 -8.83
C ARG A 117 10.52 -1.73 -7.74
N GLN A 118 11.20 -1.09 -6.77
CA GLN A 118 11.84 -1.80 -5.65
C GLN A 118 10.80 -2.43 -4.71
N PHE A 119 9.71 -1.74 -4.41
CA PHE A 119 8.63 -2.29 -3.60
C PHE A 119 7.96 -3.49 -4.29
N MET A 120 7.73 -3.40 -5.60
CA MET A 120 7.15 -4.50 -6.37
C MET A 120 8.08 -5.72 -6.41
N SER A 121 9.39 -5.53 -6.47
CA SER A 121 10.34 -6.66 -6.42
C SER A 121 10.23 -7.46 -5.12
N VAL A 122 9.96 -6.79 -4.00
CA VAL A 122 9.75 -7.46 -2.71
C VAL A 122 8.36 -8.12 -2.67
N LEU A 123 7.33 -7.46 -3.20
CA LEU A 123 5.99 -8.04 -3.25
C LEU A 123 5.96 -9.35 -4.06
N ILE A 124 6.66 -9.40 -5.19
CA ILE A 124 6.81 -10.62 -5.99
C ILE A 124 7.47 -11.75 -5.18
N MET A 125 8.51 -11.43 -4.41
CA MET A 125 9.16 -12.44 -3.55
C MET A 125 8.23 -12.96 -2.44
N GLU A 126 7.35 -12.12 -1.91
CA GLU A 126 6.38 -12.52 -0.87
C GLU A 126 5.16 -13.23 -1.45
N GLN A 127 4.90 -13.14 -2.74
CA GLN A 127 3.70 -13.67 -3.38
C GLN A 127 3.50 -15.18 -3.11
N THR A 128 4.56 -15.97 -3.24
CA THR A 128 4.49 -17.42 -2.97
C THR A 128 4.09 -17.70 -1.52
N ARG A 129 4.68 -16.98 -0.57
CA ARG A 129 4.37 -17.11 0.85
C ARG A 129 2.93 -16.70 1.15
N LEU A 130 2.42 -15.65 0.52
CA LEU A 130 1.03 -15.22 0.66
C LEU A 130 0.08 -16.30 0.11
N GLN A 131 0.41 -16.89 -1.03
CA GLN A 131 -0.38 -17.98 -1.62
C GLN A 131 -0.45 -19.23 -0.73
N GLU A 132 0.61 -19.55 0.01
CA GLU A 132 0.61 -20.63 1.02
C GLU A 132 -0.44 -20.40 2.13
N HIS A 133 -0.84 -19.15 2.35
CA HIS A 133 -1.90 -18.75 3.29
C HIS A 133 -3.22 -18.38 2.58
N SER A 134 -3.42 -18.83 1.35
CA SER A 134 -4.63 -18.54 0.56
C SER A 134 -4.88 -17.04 0.34
N ILE A 135 -3.82 -16.26 0.25
CA ILE A 135 -3.83 -14.82 -0.06
C ILE A 135 -3.26 -14.63 -1.47
N TYR A 136 -4.10 -14.17 -2.39
CA TYR A 136 -3.75 -14.01 -3.80
C TYR A 136 -3.65 -12.54 -4.13
N VAL A 137 -2.47 -12.11 -4.56
CA VAL A 137 -2.22 -10.74 -5.01
C VAL A 137 -2.52 -10.65 -6.50
N ASP A 138 -3.30 -9.63 -6.90
CA ASP A 138 -3.56 -9.36 -8.30
C ASP A 138 -2.24 -9.21 -9.08
N PRO A 139 -2.07 -9.91 -10.20
CA PRO A 139 -0.85 -9.80 -10.99
C PRO A 139 -0.74 -8.46 -11.72
N ARG A 140 -1.84 -7.73 -11.86
CA ARG A 140 -1.88 -6.41 -12.50
C ARG A 140 -2.05 -5.33 -11.45
N ILE A 141 -0.97 -4.58 -11.21
CA ILE A 141 -0.94 -3.45 -10.30
C ILE A 141 -0.98 -2.17 -11.12
N SER A 142 -2.04 -1.37 -10.94
CA SER A 142 -2.16 -0.07 -11.61
C SER A 142 -1.23 0.95 -10.94
N PHE A 143 -0.52 1.72 -11.76
CA PHE A 143 0.31 2.84 -11.29
C PHE A 143 -0.12 4.08 -12.05
N GLN A 144 -0.41 5.16 -11.30
CA GLN A 144 -0.83 6.45 -11.87
C GLN A 144 -0.01 7.60 -11.29
N GLU A 145 0.39 8.50 -12.17
CA GLU A 145 1.03 9.76 -11.82
C GLU A 145 -0.02 10.87 -11.78
N ILE A 146 0.01 11.67 -10.72
CA ILE A 146 -0.96 12.76 -10.54
C ILE A 146 -0.41 14.03 -11.20
N ASP A 147 -1.30 14.74 -11.88
CA ASP A 147 -0.97 16.02 -12.50
C ASP A 147 -0.46 17.03 -11.45
N ARG A 148 0.47 17.89 -11.87
CA ARG A 148 1.09 18.91 -11.02
C ARG A 148 0.12 19.91 -10.41
N TYR A 149 -1.00 20.14 -11.07
CA TYR A 149 -2.02 21.08 -10.60
C TYR A 149 -2.91 20.54 -9.49
N PHE A 150 -2.91 19.23 -9.30
CA PHE A 150 -3.73 18.58 -8.29
C PHE A 150 -3.16 18.78 -6.87
N LEU A 151 -1.83 18.68 -6.72
CA LEU A 151 -1.13 18.85 -5.44
C LEU A 151 0.01 19.85 -5.63
N SER A 152 -0.27 21.10 -5.30
CA SER A 152 0.70 22.21 -5.47
C SER A 152 1.99 21.94 -4.69
N GLY A 153 3.13 21.97 -5.40
CA GLY A 153 4.45 21.75 -4.80
C GLY A 153 4.79 20.32 -4.44
N CYS A 154 3.97 19.33 -4.87
CA CYS A 154 4.27 17.91 -4.72
C CYS A 154 4.20 17.18 -6.07
N ALA A 155 5.24 16.40 -6.37
CA ALA A 155 5.11 15.31 -7.32
C ALA A 155 4.46 14.14 -6.58
N CYS A 156 3.43 13.57 -7.16
CA CYS A 156 2.69 12.46 -6.55
C CYS A 156 2.36 11.38 -7.57
N ALA A 157 2.44 10.15 -7.12
CA ALA A 157 1.96 8.96 -7.82
C ALA A 157 1.25 8.06 -6.83
N TYR A 158 0.33 7.25 -7.32
CA TYR A 158 -0.28 6.19 -6.51
C TYR A 158 -0.37 4.89 -7.29
N PHE A 159 -0.47 3.80 -6.55
CA PHE A 159 -0.74 2.49 -7.11
C PHE A 159 -1.74 1.74 -6.23
N GLN A 160 -2.40 0.76 -6.85
CA GLN A 160 -3.42 -0.02 -6.20
C GLN A 160 -3.07 -1.50 -6.25
N ILE A 161 -3.19 -2.15 -5.10
CA ILE A 161 -2.93 -3.58 -4.95
C ILE A 161 -4.23 -4.25 -4.55
N GLY A 162 -4.74 -5.11 -5.43
CA GLY A 162 -5.86 -6.00 -5.14
C GLY A 162 -5.34 -7.28 -4.49
N VAL A 163 -6.02 -7.71 -3.44
CA VAL A 163 -5.73 -8.96 -2.74
C VAL A 163 -7.03 -9.72 -2.53
N GLU A 164 -7.03 -10.97 -2.91
CA GLU A 164 -8.14 -11.90 -2.69
C GLU A 164 -7.81 -12.89 -1.59
N THR A 165 -8.77 -13.08 -0.69
CA THR A 165 -8.66 -14.04 0.41
C THR A 165 -9.92 -14.88 0.49
N TYR A 166 -9.78 -16.16 0.85
CA TYR A 166 -10.94 -16.99 1.18
C TYR A 166 -11.73 -16.35 2.32
N THR A 167 -13.05 -16.43 2.23
CA THR A 167 -13.95 -15.93 3.27
C THR A 167 -14.90 -17.04 3.68
N ASP A 168 -14.90 -17.41 4.96
CA ASP A 168 -15.89 -18.34 5.49
C ASP A 168 -17.25 -17.62 5.62
N LEU A 169 -18.22 -18.10 4.87
CA LEU A 169 -19.60 -17.59 4.89
C LEU A 169 -20.59 -18.66 5.41
N GLN A 170 -20.11 -19.70 6.09
CA GLN A 170 -20.99 -20.66 6.72
C GLN A 170 -21.77 -20.00 7.85
N TYR A 171 -23.09 -20.21 7.84
CA TYR A 171 -23.94 -19.72 8.93
C TYR A 171 -23.61 -20.48 10.23
N ASN A 172 -23.25 -19.73 11.23
CA ASN A 172 -22.97 -20.24 12.56
C ASN A 172 -24.00 -19.68 13.55
N THR A 173 -24.83 -20.54 14.14
CA THR A 173 -25.86 -20.15 15.11
C THR A 173 -25.32 -19.42 16.33
N ASP A 174 -24.07 -19.70 16.73
CA ASP A 174 -23.44 -19.11 17.91
C ASP A 174 -23.05 -17.64 17.72
N GLU A 175 -23.11 -17.13 16.49
CA GLU A 175 -22.82 -15.74 16.15
C GLU A 175 -24.06 -14.84 16.19
N TRP A 176 -25.26 -15.41 16.46
CA TRP A 176 -26.53 -14.68 16.41
C TRP A 176 -27.28 -14.77 17.75
N LEU A 177 -28.05 -13.72 18.07
CA LEU A 177 -28.93 -13.64 19.26
C LEU A 177 -30.25 -14.37 19.01
#